data_46ceaa4d6e493fcd14bfac383e938a2d
#
_entry.id   46ceaa4d6e493fcd14bfac383e938a2d
#
_cell.length_a   1.000
_cell.length_b   1.000
_cell.length_c   1.000
_cell.angle_alpha   90.00
_cell.angle_beta   90.00
_cell.angle_gamma   90.00
#
_symmetry.space_group_name_H-M   'P 1'
#
loop_
_entity.id
_entity.type
_entity.pdbx_description
1 polymer ?
#
loop_
_entity_poly.entity_id
_entity_poly.type
_entity_poly.pdbx_seq_one_letter_code
_entity_poly.pdbx_strand_id
1 'polypeptide(L)'
;MMNQINPSYESVTTRSLDSQSVQNGILPVIAHRGASGFAPENTIAAFDLAVEMQADFIEMDVQMTKDGRLVVIHDTSINRTAVDAPEEAAYVKDLAFTALQSYDVGAGYDSVYEGQRIPLLEDVIKRYKGKTKFLIELKSPELYDGIEEAVAELLEKYELANVIYEEVILQSFNFGSIAYLSQLLPHVPLGVLTSRSADLTNRKLDKIATYADYVNTHFTNVTQDDTLVGRIHSRGMRIMPWTIRAPGEVQPLIRAGVDGIITDYPNYVK
;
A
#
# COMPACT_ATOMS: atom_id res chain seq x y z
N MET A 1 -34.82 -43.91 -3.79
CA MET A 1 -34.30 -43.25 -2.56
C MET A 1 -33.06 -42.47 -2.97
N MET A 2 -33.24 -41.16 -3.18
CA MET A 2 -32.12 -40.24 -3.53
C MET A 2 -31.60 -39.62 -2.24
N ASN A 3 -30.34 -39.90 -1.91
CA ASN A 3 -29.66 -39.21 -0.81
C ASN A 3 -29.20 -37.84 -1.30
N GLN A 4 -29.76 -36.80 -0.70
CA GLN A 4 -29.24 -35.44 -0.82
C GLN A 4 -28.02 -35.29 0.05
N ILE A 5 -26.87 -34.93 -0.58
CA ILE A 5 -25.66 -34.54 0.11
C ILE A 5 -25.73 -33.02 0.28
N ASN A 6 -25.79 -32.60 1.51
CA ASN A 6 -25.78 -31.22 1.94
C ASN A 6 -24.28 -30.76 2.01
N PRO A 7 -23.82 -29.74 1.29
CA PRO A 7 -22.47 -29.24 1.50
C PRO A 7 -22.46 -28.38 2.75
N SER A 8 -21.82 -28.90 3.81
CA SER A 8 -21.45 -28.15 4.99
C SER A 8 -20.53 -27.00 4.62
N TYR A 9 -20.95 -25.78 4.96
CA TYR A 9 -20.10 -24.58 4.98
C TYR A 9 -18.99 -24.81 6.02
N GLU A 10 -17.79 -25.12 5.57
CA GLU A 10 -16.62 -25.02 6.40
C GLU A 10 -16.33 -23.53 6.66
N SER A 11 -16.23 -23.21 7.93
CA SER A 11 -15.84 -21.89 8.43
C SER A 11 -14.48 -21.50 7.84
N VAL A 12 -14.41 -20.42 7.08
CA VAL A 12 -13.17 -19.81 6.62
C VAL A 12 -12.39 -19.36 7.86
N THR A 13 -11.37 -20.13 8.21
CA THR A 13 -10.43 -19.78 9.27
C THR A 13 -9.65 -18.53 8.86
N THR A 14 -9.69 -17.53 9.74
CA THR A 14 -8.90 -16.29 9.70
C THR A 14 -7.44 -16.57 9.37
N ARG A 15 -6.96 -15.93 8.30
CA ARG A 15 -5.58 -16.04 7.81
C ARG A 15 -4.64 -15.24 8.72
N SER A 16 -3.62 -15.89 9.24
CA SER A 16 -2.57 -15.24 10.03
C SER A 16 -1.39 -14.88 9.14
N LEU A 17 -0.91 -13.63 9.23
CA LEU A 17 0.51 -13.35 9.06
C LEU A 17 1.26 -14.33 9.95
N ASP A 18 2.43 -14.76 9.48
CA ASP A 18 3.23 -15.70 10.24
C ASP A 18 3.31 -15.27 11.70
N SER A 19 2.54 -15.94 12.56
CA SER A 19 2.42 -15.61 13.99
C SER A 19 3.77 -15.72 14.71
N GLN A 20 4.81 -16.20 14.02
CA GLN A 20 6.18 -16.27 14.52
C GLN A 20 6.91 -14.92 14.48
N SER A 21 6.64 -14.04 13.52
CA SER A 21 7.29 -12.72 13.49
C SER A 21 6.77 -11.81 14.60
N VAL A 22 5.46 -11.83 14.86
CA VAL A 22 4.86 -11.07 15.98
C VAL A 22 5.28 -11.64 17.34
N GLN A 23 5.47 -12.97 17.45
CA GLN A 23 5.97 -13.61 18.69
C GLN A 23 7.43 -13.30 19.00
N ASN A 24 8.24 -12.94 18.00
CA ASN A 24 9.65 -12.56 18.18
C ASN A 24 9.87 -11.07 18.43
N GLY A 25 8.82 -10.27 18.54
CA GLY A 25 8.91 -8.83 18.84
C GLY A 25 9.45 -7.97 17.68
N ILE A 26 9.54 -8.51 16.47
CA ILE A 26 9.98 -7.78 15.27
C ILE A 26 8.74 -7.28 14.53
N LEU A 27 8.53 -5.96 14.58
CA LEU A 27 7.43 -5.30 13.91
C LEU A 27 7.74 -5.15 12.40
N PRO A 28 6.84 -5.55 11.48
CA PRO A 28 7.02 -5.32 10.05
C PRO A 28 7.26 -3.85 9.71
N VAL A 29 8.28 -3.61 8.88
CA VAL A 29 8.69 -2.29 8.40
C VAL A 29 8.27 -2.12 6.96
N ILE A 30 7.44 -1.12 6.70
CA ILE A 30 6.94 -0.79 5.38
C ILE A 30 7.61 0.49 4.91
N ALA A 31 8.42 0.40 3.85
CA ALA A 31 9.11 1.54 3.26
C ALA A 31 8.14 2.36 2.39
N HIS A 32 7.68 3.51 2.92
CA HIS A 32 6.71 4.40 2.30
C HIS A 32 7.26 5.03 1.03
N ARG A 33 6.71 4.66 -0.14
CA ARG A 33 7.21 5.04 -1.48
C ARG A 33 8.66 4.61 -1.70
N GLY A 34 9.07 3.47 -1.13
CA GLY A 34 10.45 3.08 -0.96
C GLY A 34 11.12 3.75 0.24
N ALA A 35 12.44 3.77 0.28
CA ALA A 35 13.19 4.50 1.31
C ALA A 35 13.21 6.01 1.00
N SER A 36 12.02 6.64 0.97
CA SER A 36 11.79 8.00 0.44
C SER A 36 12.44 9.12 1.27
N GLY A 37 12.85 8.83 2.49
CA GLY A 37 13.67 9.74 3.31
C GLY A 37 15.12 9.83 2.84
N PHE A 38 15.57 8.95 1.93
CA PHE A 38 16.97 8.87 1.45
C PHE A 38 17.10 8.87 -0.08
N ALA A 39 16.00 8.65 -0.81
CA ALA A 39 15.98 8.60 -2.27
C ALA A 39 14.64 9.15 -2.79
N PRO A 40 14.54 9.59 -4.07
CA PRO A 40 13.30 10.14 -4.60
C PRO A 40 12.17 9.13 -4.55
N GLU A 41 11.04 9.54 -3.98
CA GLU A 41 9.85 8.71 -3.75
C GLU A 41 9.36 8.00 -5.01
N ASN A 42 8.81 6.80 -4.85
CA ASN A 42 8.20 6.03 -5.94
C ASN A 42 9.13 5.77 -7.15
N THR A 43 10.45 5.72 -6.94
CA THR A 43 11.44 5.40 -7.97
C THR A 43 12.11 4.06 -7.71
N ILE A 44 12.73 3.52 -8.75
CA ILE A 44 13.55 2.31 -8.64
C ILE A 44 14.69 2.50 -7.62
N ALA A 45 15.29 3.69 -7.56
CA ALA A 45 16.34 3.99 -6.59
C ALA A 45 15.84 3.89 -5.13
N ALA A 46 14.65 4.44 -4.84
CA ALA A 46 14.05 4.34 -3.50
C ALA A 46 13.67 2.89 -3.13
N PHE A 47 13.20 2.12 -4.10
CA PHE A 47 12.85 0.71 -3.87
C PHE A 47 14.07 -0.19 -3.72
N ASP A 48 15.13 0.01 -4.52
CA ASP A 48 16.40 -0.71 -4.36
C ASP A 48 16.98 -0.46 -2.96
N LEU A 49 16.98 0.79 -2.50
CA LEU A 49 17.47 1.16 -1.18
C LEU A 49 16.61 0.57 -0.05
N ALA A 50 15.27 0.53 -0.21
CA ALA A 50 14.38 -0.10 0.76
C ALA A 50 14.67 -1.61 0.91
N VAL A 51 14.93 -2.30 -0.20
CA VAL A 51 15.32 -3.73 -0.18
C VAL A 51 16.70 -3.91 0.47
N GLU A 52 17.67 -3.03 0.18
CA GLU A 52 18.99 -3.04 0.83
C GLU A 52 18.89 -2.83 2.34
N MET A 53 17.98 -1.95 2.79
CA MET A 53 17.65 -1.73 4.20
C MET A 53 16.79 -2.86 4.80
N GLN A 54 16.50 -3.90 4.04
CA GLN A 54 15.71 -5.06 4.48
C GLN A 54 14.29 -4.70 4.95
N ALA A 55 13.64 -3.70 4.36
CA ALA A 55 12.23 -3.44 4.60
C ALA A 55 11.39 -4.68 4.27
N ASP A 56 10.40 -4.99 5.11
CA ASP A 56 9.55 -6.17 4.91
C ASP A 56 8.58 -5.98 3.74
N PHE A 57 8.17 -4.71 3.51
CA PHE A 57 7.38 -4.29 2.37
C PHE A 57 7.97 -3.04 1.74
N ILE A 58 7.87 -2.92 0.42
CA ILE A 58 7.90 -1.64 -0.27
C ILE A 58 6.47 -1.18 -0.48
N GLU A 59 6.18 0.05 -0.07
CA GLU A 59 4.90 0.70 -0.35
C GLU A 59 5.04 1.58 -1.58
N MET A 60 3.98 1.67 -2.38
CA MET A 60 3.94 2.45 -3.61
C MET A 60 2.54 2.92 -3.96
N ASP A 61 2.47 4.09 -4.59
CA ASP A 61 1.24 4.73 -5.05
C ASP A 61 1.00 4.45 -6.54
N VAL A 62 -0.16 3.92 -6.91
CA VAL A 62 -0.47 3.54 -8.28
C VAL A 62 -1.56 4.42 -8.86
N GLN A 63 -1.32 4.89 -10.08
CA GLN A 63 -2.24 5.62 -10.92
C GLN A 63 -2.24 5.04 -12.34
N MET A 64 -3.13 5.51 -13.22
CA MET A 64 -3.23 5.01 -14.58
C MET A 64 -3.06 6.15 -15.60
N THR A 65 -2.28 5.90 -16.63
CA THR A 65 -2.06 6.84 -17.74
C THR A 65 -3.25 6.87 -18.70
N LYS A 66 -3.27 7.87 -19.59
CA LYS A 66 -4.27 8.00 -20.67
C LYS A 66 -4.38 6.74 -21.55
N ASP A 67 -3.27 6.04 -21.77
CA ASP A 67 -3.19 4.81 -22.58
C ASP A 67 -3.32 3.54 -21.73
N GLY A 68 -3.88 3.63 -20.50
CA GLY A 68 -4.22 2.49 -19.65
C GLY A 68 -3.03 1.79 -18.99
N ARG A 69 -1.87 2.46 -18.86
CA ARG A 69 -0.70 1.87 -18.19
C ARG A 69 -0.69 2.22 -16.71
N LEU A 70 -0.53 1.21 -15.85
CA LEU A 70 -0.36 1.42 -14.41
C LEU A 70 1.05 1.94 -14.13
N VAL A 71 1.13 3.13 -13.54
CA VAL A 71 2.38 3.83 -13.21
C VAL A 71 2.47 4.10 -11.72
N VAL A 72 3.70 4.22 -11.20
CA VAL A 72 3.95 4.41 -9.78
C VAL A 72 4.30 5.86 -9.52
N ILE A 73 3.33 6.63 -8.99
CA ILE A 73 3.45 8.05 -8.68
C ILE A 73 2.36 8.47 -7.68
N HIS A 74 2.70 9.33 -6.70
CA HIS A 74 1.77 9.75 -5.66
C HIS A 74 0.75 10.79 -6.13
N ASP A 75 1.22 11.93 -6.66
CA ASP A 75 0.35 13.05 -7.01
C ASP A 75 -0.37 12.78 -8.34
N THR A 76 -1.56 13.32 -8.49
CA THR A 76 -2.31 13.22 -9.75
C THR A 76 -1.69 14.00 -10.90
N SER A 77 -0.73 14.92 -10.60
CA SER A 77 0.11 15.60 -11.58
C SER A 77 1.59 15.32 -11.31
N ILE A 78 2.42 15.43 -12.35
CA ILE A 78 3.87 15.21 -12.26
C ILE A 78 4.66 16.42 -11.70
N ASN A 79 3.98 17.57 -11.54
CA ASN A 79 4.63 18.87 -11.33
C ASN A 79 5.48 19.00 -10.06
N ARG A 80 5.18 18.24 -9.01
CA ARG A 80 5.96 18.30 -7.76
C ARG A 80 7.28 17.56 -7.85
N THR A 81 7.31 16.45 -8.58
CA THR A 81 8.47 15.55 -8.60
C THR A 81 9.30 15.66 -9.88
N ALA A 82 8.72 16.08 -10.99
CA ALA A 82 9.41 16.22 -12.27
C ALA A 82 10.06 17.61 -12.41
N VAL A 83 11.39 17.67 -12.64
CA VAL A 83 12.13 18.95 -12.71
C VAL A 83 11.78 19.78 -13.94
N ASP A 84 11.43 19.13 -15.06
CA ASP A 84 11.12 19.79 -16.33
C ASP A 84 9.60 19.74 -16.63
N ALA A 85 8.78 19.65 -15.58
CA ALA A 85 7.33 19.70 -15.75
C ALA A 85 6.90 21.06 -16.26
N PRO A 86 5.84 21.13 -17.11
CA PRO A 86 5.30 22.40 -17.58
C PRO A 86 4.74 23.22 -16.40
N GLU A 87 4.62 24.56 -16.57
CA GLU A 87 4.04 25.42 -15.53
C GLU A 87 2.59 25.06 -15.21
N GLU A 88 1.84 24.64 -16.23
CA GLU A 88 0.48 24.15 -16.06
C GLU A 88 0.49 22.72 -15.50
N ALA A 89 -0.55 22.33 -14.76
CA ALA A 89 -0.67 21.01 -14.18
C ALA A 89 -0.74 19.92 -15.26
N ALA A 90 0.28 19.06 -15.31
CA ALA A 90 0.36 17.90 -16.19
C ALA A 90 -0.18 16.66 -15.48
N TYR A 91 -1.45 16.34 -15.71
CA TYR A 91 -2.11 15.23 -15.03
C TYR A 91 -1.73 13.88 -15.64
N VAL A 92 -1.45 12.91 -14.76
CA VAL A 92 -1.10 11.52 -15.15
C VAL A 92 -2.14 10.91 -16.10
N LYS A 93 -3.43 11.08 -15.79
CA LYS A 93 -4.55 10.57 -16.59
C LYS A 93 -4.64 11.15 -18.01
N ASP A 94 -4.03 12.29 -18.26
CA ASP A 94 -4.08 12.99 -19.55
C ASP A 94 -2.83 12.72 -20.42
N LEU A 95 -1.80 12.08 -19.85
CA LEU A 95 -0.54 11.77 -20.50
C LEU A 95 -0.44 10.27 -20.85
N ALA A 96 0.07 9.97 -22.06
CA ALA A 96 0.50 8.63 -22.39
C ALA A 96 1.79 8.26 -21.65
N PHE A 97 2.00 6.96 -21.38
CA PHE A 97 3.20 6.51 -20.67
C PHE A 97 4.51 6.97 -21.32
N THR A 98 4.58 6.96 -22.66
CA THR A 98 5.77 7.43 -23.39
C THR A 98 6.11 8.90 -23.10
N ALA A 99 5.10 9.76 -22.88
CA ALA A 99 5.32 11.14 -22.48
C ALA A 99 5.82 11.24 -21.03
N LEU A 100 5.28 10.42 -20.10
CA LEU A 100 5.74 10.38 -18.72
C LEU A 100 7.22 9.97 -18.61
N GLN A 101 7.70 9.09 -19.49
CA GLN A 101 9.09 8.63 -19.51
C GLN A 101 10.11 9.73 -19.90
N SER A 102 9.68 10.87 -20.46
CA SER A 102 10.59 11.99 -20.76
C SER A 102 10.98 12.79 -19.52
N TYR A 103 10.17 12.75 -18.45
CA TYR A 103 10.38 13.56 -17.25
C TYR A 103 11.35 12.90 -16.27
N ASP A 104 12.28 13.72 -15.74
CA ASP A 104 13.17 13.32 -14.66
C ASP A 104 12.51 13.60 -13.31
N VAL A 105 12.34 12.55 -12.49
CA VAL A 105 11.76 12.63 -11.15
C VAL A 105 12.78 12.43 -10.02
N GLY A 106 14.06 12.35 -10.38
CA GLY A 106 15.16 12.15 -9.43
C GLY A 106 15.98 13.39 -9.19
N ALA A 107 16.33 14.14 -10.25
CA ALA A 107 17.22 15.29 -10.16
C ALA A 107 16.73 16.40 -9.21
N GLY A 108 15.41 16.53 -9.01
CA GLY A 108 14.81 17.46 -8.06
C GLY A 108 15.02 17.08 -6.59
N TYR A 109 15.29 15.81 -6.30
CA TYR A 109 15.65 15.33 -4.96
C TYR A 109 17.14 15.55 -4.67
N ASP A 110 18.01 15.00 -5.51
CA ASP A 110 19.46 15.20 -5.50
C ASP A 110 20.02 14.85 -6.89
N SER A 111 21.05 15.54 -7.34
CA SER A 111 21.69 15.33 -8.64
C SER A 111 22.23 13.90 -8.84
N VAL A 112 22.55 13.18 -7.77
CA VAL A 112 22.97 11.77 -7.82
C VAL A 112 21.87 10.85 -8.38
N TYR A 113 20.61 11.28 -8.30
CA TYR A 113 19.46 10.55 -8.81
C TYR A 113 18.96 11.06 -10.17
N GLU A 114 19.72 11.93 -10.84
CA GLU A 114 19.40 12.36 -12.21
C GLU A 114 19.18 11.14 -13.12
N GLY A 115 18.12 11.19 -13.93
CA GLY A 115 17.76 10.10 -14.81
C GLY A 115 16.72 9.14 -14.24
N GLN A 116 16.28 9.29 -12.98
CA GLN A 116 15.15 8.48 -12.48
C GLN A 116 13.86 8.84 -13.23
N ARG A 117 13.05 7.82 -13.52
CA ARG A 117 11.81 7.95 -14.28
C ARG A 117 10.65 7.36 -13.48
N ILE A 118 9.43 7.79 -13.79
CA ILE A 118 8.20 7.19 -13.24
C ILE A 118 8.12 5.74 -13.73
N PRO A 119 8.19 4.73 -12.84
CA PRO A 119 8.18 3.34 -13.28
C PRO A 119 6.78 2.82 -13.58
N LEU A 120 6.69 1.78 -14.43
CA LEU A 120 5.50 0.96 -14.51
C LEU A 120 5.37 0.07 -13.27
N LEU A 121 4.14 -0.11 -12.77
CA LEU A 121 3.88 -1.09 -11.70
C LEU A 121 4.36 -2.50 -12.12
N GLU A 122 4.15 -2.87 -13.37
CA GLU A 122 4.60 -4.14 -13.92
C GLU A 122 6.13 -4.33 -13.79
N ASP A 123 6.92 -3.28 -14.05
CA ASP A 123 8.39 -3.36 -13.98
C ASP A 123 8.86 -3.43 -12.51
N VAL A 124 8.16 -2.74 -11.60
CA VAL A 124 8.41 -2.86 -10.16
C VAL A 124 8.13 -4.29 -9.67
N ILE A 125 6.98 -4.86 -10.04
CA ILE A 125 6.65 -6.25 -9.69
C ILE A 125 7.71 -7.21 -10.23
N LYS A 126 8.08 -7.13 -11.50
CA LYS A 126 9.12 -7.98 -12.11
C LYS A 126 10.45 -7.91 -11.37
N ARG A 127 10.84 -6.71 -10.93
CA ARG A 127 12.13 -6.48 -10.29
C ARG A 127 12.21 -7.03 -8.87
N TYR A 128 11.09 -6.91 -8.11
CA TYR A 128 11.10 -7.14 -6.66
C TYR A 128 10.29 -8.34 -6.18
N LYS A 129 9.47 -8.99 -7.02
CA LYS A 129 8.77 -10.23 -6.67
C LYS A 129 9.78 -11.26 -6.15
N GLY A 130 9.49 -11.84 -4.98
CA GLY A 130 10.37 -12.79 -4.29
C GLY A 130 11.57 -12.18 -3.56
N LYS A 131 11.72 -10.83 -3.56
CA LYS A 131 12.76 -10.12 -2.80
C LYS A 131 12.19 -9.35 -1.62
N THR A 132 11.00 -8.81 -1.76
CA THR A 132 10.24 -8.09 -0.74
C THR A 132 8.75 -8.22 -1.03
N LYS A 133 7.91 -7.85 -0.08
CA LYS A 133 6.45 -7.81 -0.24
C LYS A 133 6.01 -6.41 -0.71
N PHE A 134 4.77 -6.30 -1.19
CA PHE A 134 4.22 -5.08 -1.76
C PHE A 134 3.02 -4.57 -0.94
N LEU A 135 3.03 -3.30 -0.60
CA LEU A 135 1.86 -2.55 -0.17
C LEU A 135 1.52 -1.55 -1.26
N ILE A 136 0.43 -1.77 -1.99
CA ILE A 136 0.09 -0.98 -3.18
C ILE A 136 -1.14 -0.12 -2.87
N GLU A 137 -0.97 1.21 -2.93
CA GLU A 137 -2.07 2.17 -2.80
C GLU A 137 -2.65 2.52 -4.18
N LEU A 138 -3.97 2.32 -4.37
CA LEU A 138 -4.69 2.88 -5.51
C LEU A 138 -5.02 4.35 -5.19
N LYS A 139 -4.33 5.27 -5.88
CA LYS A 139 -4.50 6.72 -5.70
C LYS A 139 -5.66 7.24 -6.52
N SER A 140 -6.60 7.95 -5.86
CA SER A 140 -7.73 8.60 -6.52
C SER A 140 -8.37 7.73 -7.61
N PRO A 141 -8.74 6.46 -7.32
CA PRO A 141 -9.23 5.52 -8.33
C PRO A 141 -10.46 6.05 -9.08
N GLU A 142 -11.22 6.95 -8.46
CA GLU A 142 -12.37 7.63 -9.09
C GLU A 142 -12.01 8.49 -10.32
N LEU A 143 -10.73 8.73 -10.58
CA LEU A 143 -10.25 9.45 -11.78
C LEU A 143 -9.97 8.52 -12.95
N TYR A 144 -10.00 7.20 -12.74
CA TYR A 144 -9.50 6.20 -13.69
C TYR A 144 -10.49 5.05 -13.84
N ASP A 145 -11.28 5.09 -14.91
CA ASP A 145 -12.22 3.99 -15.21
C ASP A 145 -11.46 2.68 -15.42
N GLY A 146 -11.75 1.65 -14.63
CA GLY A 146 -11.18 0.31 -14.74
C GLY A 146 -9.79 0.12 -14.10
N ILE A 147 -9.34 1.01 -13.22
CA ILE A 147 -8.03 0.86 -12.54
C ILE A 147 -8.01 -0.37 -11.63
N GLU A 148 -9.12 -0.68 -10.97
CA GLU A 148 -9.23 -1.85 -10.10
C GLU A 148 -9.06 -3.15 -10.89
N GLU A 149 -9.73 -3.25 -12.04
CA GLU A 149 -9.61 -4.40 -12.94
C GLU A 149 -8.20 -4.51 -13.51
N ALA A 150 -7.60 -3.39 -13.93
CA ALA A 150 -6.24 -3.38 -14.47
C ALA A 150 -5.20 -3.84 -13.41
N VAL A 151 -5.38 -3.46 -12.15
CA VAL A 151 -4.55 -3.94 -11.05
C VAL A 151 -4.79 -5.42 -10.79
N ALA A 152 -6.06 -5.87 -10.77
CA ALA A 152 -6.40 -7.27 -10.57
C ALA A 152 -5.79 -8.17 -11.66
N GLU A 153 -5.96 -7.81 -12.94
CA GLU A 153 -5.38 -8.53 -14.07
C GLU A 153 -3.84 -8.62 -13.98
N LEU A 154 -3.19 -7.52 -13.55
CA LEU A 154 -1.75 -7.51 -13.39
C LEU A 154 -1.30 -8.44 -12.24
N LEU A 155 -1.99 -8.44 -11.11
CA LEU A 155 -1.68 -9.33 -9.98
C LEU A 155 -1.91 -10.80 -10.35
N GLU A 156 -2.99 -11.12 -11.07
CA GLU A 156 -3.23 -12.47 -11.59
C GLU A 156 -2.12 -12.92 -12.53
N LYS A 157 -1.74 -12.08 -13.50
CA LYS A 157 -0.66 -12.33 -14.46
C LYS A 157 0.66 -12.71 -13.78
N TYR A 158 0.94 -12.11 -12.63
CA TYR A 158 2.17 -12.37 -11.87
C TYR A 158 1.97 -13.32 -10.69
N GLU A 159 0.82 -14.03 -10.63
CA GLU A 159 0.49 -15.00 -9.57
C GLU A 159 0.54 -14.39 -8.16
N LEU A 160 0.22 -13.09 -8.04
CA LEU A 160 0.18 -12.36 -6.77
C LEU A 160 -1.24 -12.24 -6.19
N ALA A 161 -2.25 -12.67 -6.95
CA ALA A 161 -3.64 -12.72 -6.48
C ALA A 161 -3.93 -13.91 -5.54
N ASN A 162 -2.92 -14.73 -5.23
CA ASN A 162 -3.06 -15.94 -4.44
C ASN A 162 -2.47 -15.76 -3.03
N VAL A 163 -3.20 -16.19 -2.03
CA VAL A 163 -3.05 -15.81 -0.61
C VAL A 163 -1.95 -16.50 0.15
N ILE A 164 -1.36 -17.56 -0.41
CA ILE A 164 -0.51 -18.48 0.37
C ILE A 164 0.64 -17.78 1.09
N TYR A 165 1.09 -16.62 0.63
CA TYR A 165 2.29 -15.96 1.16
C TYR A 165 2.14 -14.48 1.54
N GLU A 166 0.92 -13.87 1.46
CA GLU A 166 0.72 -12.42 1.71
C GLU A 166 1.80 -11.54 1.04
N GLU A 167 2.11 -11.83 -0.23
CA GLU A 167 3.15 -11.09 -0.97
C GLU A 167 2.68 -9.68 -1.35
N VAL A 168 1.37 -9.44 -1.39
CA VAL A 168 0.77 -8.15 -1.72
C VAL A 168 -0.40 -7.81 -0.81
N ILE A 169 -0.49 -6.53 -0.45
CA ILE A 169 -1.64 -5.91 0.21
C ILE A 169 -2.04 -4.72 -0.67
N LEU A 170 -3.34 -4.56 -0.97
CA LEU A 170 -3.87 -3.39 -1.65
C LEU A 170 -4.52 -2.44 -0.64
N GLN A 171 -4.34 -1.14 -0.83
CA GLN A 171 -4.99 -0.13 0.03
C GLN A 171 -5.47 1.08 -0.77
N SER A 172 -6.43 1.83 -0.23
CA SER A 172 -6.90 3.08 -0.80
C SER A 172 -7.63 3.95 0.23
N PHE A 173 -7.62 5.27 0.02
CA PHE A 173 -8.52 6.21 0.69
C PHE A 173 -9.96 6.12 0.17
N ASN A 174 -10.17 5.53 -1.02
CA ASN A 174 -11.49 5.28 -1.57
C ASN A 174 -12.03 3.95 -1.06
N PHE A 175 -12.89 4.01 -0.04
CA PHE A 175 -13.50 2.81 0.58
C PHE A 175 -14.39 2.03 -0.38
N GLY A 176 -14.96 2.71 -1.41
CA GLY A 176 -15.74 2.07 -2.46
C GLY A 176 -14.88 1.19 -3.36
N SER A 177 -13.70 1.68 -3.73
CA SER A 177 -12.69 0.93 -4.49
C SER A 177 -12.25 -0.32 -3.74
N ILE A 178 -11.95 -0.22 -2.43
CA ILE A 178 -11.59 -1.38 -1.60
C ILE A 178 -12.74 -2.38 -1.50
N ALA A 179 -13.97 -1.91 -1.31
CA ALA A 179 -15.15 -2.80 -1.30
C ALA A 179 -15.39 -3.48 -2.67
N TYR A 180 -15.02 -2.84 -3.78
CA TYR A 180 -15.07 -3.44 -5.10
C TYR A 180 -13.94 -4.46 -5.31
N LEU A 181 -12.71 -4.11 -4.94
CA LEU A 181 -11.56 -5.02 -4.97
C LEU A 181 -11.78 -6.29 -4.15
N SER A 182 -12.54 -6.22 -3.04
CA SER A 182 -12.86 -7.41 -2.24
C SER A 182 -13.70 -8.46 -2.99
N GLN A 183 -14.41 -8.03 -4.04
CA GLN A 183 -15.17 -8.92 -4.93
C GLN A 183 -14.32 -9.45 -6.09
N LEU A 184 -13.41 -8.61 -6.63
CA LEU A 184 -12.50 -8.99 -7.71
C LEU A 184 -11.38 -9.92 -7.23
N LEU A 185 -10.82 -9.63 -6.06
CA LEU A 185 -9.64 -10.29 -5.49
C LEU A 185 -9.95 -10.82 -4.07
N PRO A 186 -10.87 -11.78 -3.91
CA PRO A 186 -11.34 -12.23 -2.58
C PRO A 186 -10.25 -12.86 -1.71
N HIS A 187 -9.07 -13.03 -2.27
CA HIS A 187 -7.93 -13.68 -1.62
C HIS A 187 -6.77 -12.72 -1.33
N VAL A 188 -6.77 -11.52 -1.85
CA VAL A 188 -5.75 -10.51 -1.60
C VAL A 188 -6.14 -9.70 -0.36
N PRO A 189 -5.26 -9.54 0.63
CA PRO A 189 -5.53 -8.68 1.78
C PRO A 189 -5.76 -7.23 1.35
N LEU A 190 -6.77 -6.59 1.93
CA LEU A 190 -7.21 -5.24 1.57
C LEU A 190 -7.20 -4.30 2.77
N GLY A 191 -6.75 -3.07 2.56
CA GLY A 191 -6.69 -2.03 3.58
C GLY A 191 -7.45 -0.76 3.21
N VAL A 192 -8.19 -0.20 4.16
CA VAL A 192 -8.69 1.17 4.02
C VAL A 192 -7.71 2.15 4.63
N LEU A 193 -7.47 3.27 3.94
CA LEU A 193 -6.67 4.39 4.42
C LEU A 193 -7.57 5.52 4.91
N THR A 194 -7.25 6.09 6.08
CA THR A 194 -7.93 7.28 6.56
C THR A 194 -7.05 8.10 7.51
N SER A 195 -7.10 9.43 7.39
CA SER A 195 -6.55 10.35 8.39
C SER A 195 -7.61 10.83 9.39
N ARG A 196 -8.90 10.56 9.13
CA ARG A 196 -10.04 11.13 9.85
C ARG A 196 -10.48 10.23 11.00
N SER A 197 -10.37 10.69 12.24
CA SER A 197 -10.89 9.98 13.42
C SER A 197 -12.39 9.65 13.31
N ALA A 198 -13.17 10.48 12.58
CA ALA A 198 -14.57 10.25 12.30
C ALA A 198 -14.85 8.96 11.48
N ASP A 199 -13.85 8.41 10.80
CA ASP A 199 -13.96 7.13 10.07
C ASP A 199 -13.64 5.92 10.97
N LEU A 200 -13.12 6.15 12.17
CA LEU A 200 -12.67 5.14 13.13
C LEU A 200 -13.69 4.86 14.25
N THR A 201 -14.95 5.28 14.08
CA THR A 201 -16.03 4.95 15.02
C THR A 201 -16.37 3.46 14.95
N ASN A 202 -16.85 2.86 16.05
CA ASN A 202 -17.22 1.44 16.09
C ASN A 202 -18.14 1.04 14.93
N ARG A 203 -19.19 1.83 14.67
CA ARG A 203 -20.12 1.57 13.56
C ARG A 203 -19.42 1.51 12.18
N LYS A 204 -18.44 2.38 11.94
CA LYS A 204 -17.70 2.39 10.67
C LYS A 204 -16.71 1.23 10.61
N LEU A 205 -16.02 0.93 11.71
CA LEU A 205 -15.14 -0.23 11.80
C LEU A 205 -15.90 -1.54 11.57
N ASP A 206 -17.14 -1.67 12.12
CA ASP A 206 -18.02 -2.83 11.86
C ASP A 206 -18.31 -2.99 10.37
N LYS A 207 -18.55 -1.87 9.66
CA LYS A 207 -18.76 -1.89 8.20
C LYS A 207 -17.47 -2.22 7.43
N ILE A 208 -16.35 -1.62 7.78
CA ILE A 208 -15.06 -1.86 7.12
C ILE A 208 -14.66 -3.34 7.22
N ALA A 209 -14.82 -3.95 8.38
CA ALA A 209 -14.50 -5.35 8.64
C ALA A 209 -15.26 -6.35 7.75
N THR A 210 -16.30 -5.93 7.03
CA THR A 210 -17.01 -6.79 6.08
C THR A 210 -16.31 -6.97 4.73
N TYR A 211 -15.28 -6.15 4.43
CA TYR A 211 -14.61 -6.16 3.14
C TYR A 211 -13.09 -5.82 3.19
N ALA A 212 -12.55 -5.47 4.36
CA ALA A 212 -11.14 -5.13 4.48
C ALA A 212 -10.50 -5.83 5.68
N ASP A 213 -9.22 -6.16 5.54
CA ASP A 213 -8.38 -6.84 6.55
C ASP A 213 -7.54 -5.83 7.35
N TYR A 214 -7.35 -4.62 6.83
CA TYR A 214 -6.54 -3.57 7.43
C TYR A 214 -7.28 -2.23 7.53
N VAL A 215 -6.97 -1.49 8.60
CA VAL A 215 -7.33 -0.07 8.74
C VAL A 215 -6.05 0.70 9.00
N ASN A 216 -5.47 1.26 7.94
CA ASN A 216 -4.22 2.00 8.02
C ASN A 216 -4.51 3.51 8.19
N THR A 217 -4.19 4.05 9.35
CA THR A 217 -4.53 5.43 9.69
C THR A 217 -3.29 6.27 10.00
N HIS A 218 -3.46 7.60 9.95
CA HIS A 218 -2.41 8.50 10.42
C HIS A 218 -2.05 8.19 11.88
N PHE A 219 -0.76 8.12 12.20
CA PHE A 219 -0.26 7.66 13.50
C PHE A 219 -0.80 8.45 14.70
N THR A 220 -1.17 9.71 14.49
CA THR A 220 -1.77 10.52 15.56
C THR A 220 -3.10 9.97 16.06
N ASN A 221 -3.90 9.30 15.21
CA ASN A 221 -5.14 8.66 15.65
C ASN A 221 -4.84 7.51 16.64
N VAL A 222 -3.73 6.81 16.47
CA VAL A 222 -3.30 5.74 17.39
C VAL A 222 -2.78 6.34 18.72
N THR A 223 -1.99 7.42 18.65
CA THR A 223 -1.40 8.03 19.84
C THR A 223 -2.40 8.86 20.65
N GLN A 224 -3.53 9.27 20.05
CA GLN A 224 -4.60 10.04 20.70
C GLN A 224 -5.77 9.17 21.23
N ASP A 225 -5.88 7.91 20.77
CA ASP A 225 -6.92 6.97 21.19
C ASP A 225 -6.29 5.60 21.50
N ASP A 226 -5.99 5.37 22.77
CA ASP A 226 -5.37 4.14 23.29
C ASP A 226 -6.26 2.89 23.14
N THR A 227 -7.54 3.07 22.82
CA THR A 227 -8.48 1.97 22.57
C THR A 227 -8.53 1.56 21.09
N LEU A 228 -8.02 2.38 20.18
CA LEU A 228 -8.21 2.22 18.73
C LEU A 228 -7.70 0.88 18.22
N VAL A 229 -6.46 0.51 18.56
CA VAL A 229 -5.84 -0.75 18.11
C VAL A 229 -6.68 -1.95 18.57
N GLY A 230 -7.07 -1.98 19.86
CA GLY A 230 -7.93 -3.04 20.41
C GLY A 230 -9.31 -3.12 19.72
N ARG A 231 -9.88 -1.95 19.35
CA ARG A 231 -11.17 -1.91 18.62
C ARG A 231 -11.05 -2.46 17.21
N ILE A 232 -9.92 -2.24 16.53
CA ILE A 232 -9.62 -2.79 15.20
C ILE A 232 -9.38 -4.30 15.32
N HIS A 233 -8.52 -4.74 16.24
CA HIS A 233 -8.19 -6.14 16.47
C HIS A 233 -9.41 -6.98 16.87
N SER A 234 -10.33 -6.43 17.69
CA SER A 234 -11.55 -7.15 18.09
C SER A 234 -12.49 -7.50 16.93
N ARG A 235 -12.27 -6.92 15.75
CA ARG A 235 -12.99 -7.18 14.50
C ARG A 235 -12.20 -8.06 13.52
N GLY A 236 -11.07 -8.61 13.95
CA GLY A 236 -10.18 -9.43 13.11
C GLY A 236 -9.36 -8.63 12.10
N MET A 237 -9.40 -7.30 12.15
CA MET A 237 -8.58 -6.42 11.30
C MET A 237 -7.24 -6.10 11.94
N ARG A 238 -6.30 -5.64 11.14
CA ARG A 238 -4.94 -5.20 11.51
C ARG A 238 -4.76 -3.71 11.22
N ILE A 239 -3.66 -3.12 11.74
CA ILE A 239 -3.38 -1.69 11.61
C ILE A 239 -1.88 -1.45 11.40
N MET A 240 -1.54 -0.73 10.31
CA MET A 240 -0.20 -0.24 10.01
C MET A 240 -0.27 1.30 9.87
N PRO A 241 0.03 2.06 10.94
CA PRO A 241 -0.05 3.51 10.90
C PRO A 241 1.03 4.13 10.02
N TRP A 242 0.69 5.29 9.45
CA TRP A 242 1.51 6.10 8.54
C TRP A 242 1.49 7.58 8.92
N THR A 243 2.39 8.45 8.48
CA THR A 243 3.74 8.15 7.99
C THR A 243 4.70 8.53 9.10
N ILE A 244 5.53 7.60 9.50
CA ILE A 244 6.49 7.81 10.59
C ILE A 244 7.74 8.47 9.99
N ARG A 245 8.15 9.61 10.57
CA ARG A 245 9.28 10.43 10.12
C ARG A 245 10.30 10.74 11.20
N ALA A 246 10.03 10.36 12.43
CA ALA A 246 10.94 10.58 13.54
C ALA A 246 11.10 9.34 14.42
N PRO A 247 12.31 9.01 14.91
CA PRO A 247 12.54 7.82 15.75
C PRO A 247 11.66 7.80 17.01
N GLY A 248 11.34 8.99 17.57
CA GLY A 248 10.49 9.11 18.76
C GLY A 248 9.04 8.69 18.58
N GLU A 249 8.56 8.59 17.32
CA GLU A 249 7.19 8.17 16.98
C GLU A 249 7.02 6.64 17.01
N VAL A 250 8.11 5.88 16.91
CA VAL A 250 8.09 4.41 16.79
C VAL A 250 7.65 3.73 18.08
N GLN A 251 8.27 4.06 19.21
CA GLN A 251 8.03 3.37 20.48
C GLN A 251 6.59 3.51 21.01
N PRO A 252 5.90 4.65 20.89
CA PRO A 252 4.47 4.74 21.24
C PRO A 252 3.59 3.77 20.46
N LEU A 253 3.87 3.57 19.16
CA LEU A 253 3.12 2.67 18.27
C LEU A 253 3.38 1.20 18.61
N ILE A 254 4.63 0.83 18.90
CA ILE A 254 4.98 -0.52 19.38
C ILE A 254 4.20 -0.84 20.66
N ARG A 255 4.17 0.09 21.63
CA ARG A 255 3.43 -0.09 22.88
C ARG A 255 1.90 -0.16 22.66
N ALA A 256 1.39 0.49 21.64
CA ALA A 256 -0.03 0.41 21.27
C ALA A 256 -0.38 -0.93 20.64
N GLY A 257 0.60 -1.73 20.20
CA GLY A 257 0.40 -3.07 19.64
C GLY A 257 -0.03 -3.05 18.17
N VAL A 258 0.47 -2.08 17.37
CA VAL A 258 0.22 -2.04 15.93
C VAL A 258 0.88 -3.22 15.19
N ASP A 259 0.41 -3.55 13.99
CA ASP A 259 0.82 -4.74 13.24
C ASP A 259 1.93 -4.46 12.21
N GLY A 260 2.36 -3.21 12.09
CA GLY A 260 3.45 -2.77 11.23
C GLY A 260 3.57 -1.24 11.27
N ILE A 261 4.63 -0.70 10.67
CA ILE A 261 4.87 0.76 10.61
C ILE A 261 5.22 1.15 9.18
N ILE A 262 4.47 2.13 8.64
CA ILE A 262 4.74 2.74 7.34
C ILE A 262 5.59 3.99 7.56
N THR A 263 6.82 4.02 7.01
CA THR A 263 7.83 5.05 7.29
C THR A 263 8.64 5.46 6.07
N ASP A 264 9.00 6.75 5.99
CA ASP A 264 9.97 7.27 5.02
C ASP A 264 11.41 6.78 5.35
N TYR A 265 11.65 6.35 6.59
CA TYR A 265 12.97 5.99 7.14
C TYR A 265 12.97 4.57 7.72
N PRO A 266 13.11 3.51 6.89
CA PRO A 266 13.04 2.12 7.35
C PRO A 266 14.01 1.78 8.49
N ASN A 267 15.16 2.45 8.56
CA ASN A 267 16.17 2.28 9.60
C ASN A 267 15.76 2.78 11.00
N TYR A 268 14.63 3.49 11.13
CA TYR A 268 14.16 3.96 12.45
C TYR A 268 13.46 2.86 13.24
N VAL A 269 13.01 1.81 12.58
CA VAL A 269 12.22 0.72 13.16
C VAL A 269 13.08 -0.52 13.42
N LYS A 270 14.17 -0.67 12.68
CA LYS A 270 15.12 -1.82 12.76
C LYS A 270 16.30 -1.57 13.68
#